data_69e67f4ef2fae64fceba514859950266
#
_entry.id   69e67f4ef2fae64fceba514859950266
#
_cell.length_a   1.000
_cell.length_b   1.000
_cell.length_c   1.000
_cell.angle_alpha   90.00
_cell.angle_beta   90.00
_cell.angle_gamma   90.00
#
_symmetry.space_group_name_H-M   'P 1'
#
loop_
_entity.id
_entity.type
_entity.pdbx_description
1 polymer ?
#
loop_
_entity_poly.entity_id
_entity_poly.type
_entity_poly.pdbx_seq_one_letter_code
_entity_poly.pdbx_strand_id
1 'polypeptide(L)'
;NGMNLFYKLWMDAINKKNNYKTFEIHWSMVPGRDEAWKEETIRNTSERQFRQEFETEFLGSSNTLISGYKLQTIVYRDPIITHDGLRIYEQPVKEGVNDAKSDHLYCICVDVSEGKNLDCSAFQVIDISETPYRQVASYSSSSITPILFPTVIYNAARMYNDAYILVEINNNPQVADSLHADFEYENLWKVYTGNKKPQQLSAGFARGIQMGLKMSPQVKAIGCSNLKTLIEGDKLSVCDFDTYSELTTFEQQKNSFKAADGAHDDLVMGLVIFGWVSTQQYFKEIVNHDIRKQIQLEQMNQMDENILPAPIIDDGLENPFEIMGGDIWEVANGGDTYASFIRERLNNL
;
A
#
# COMPACT_ATOMS: atom_id res chain seq x y z
N ASN A 1 -24.84 -11.04 13.41
CA ASN A 1 -24.66 -9.58 13.22
C ASN A 1 -23.18 -9.23 13.01
N GLY A 2 -22.46 -10.03 12.23
CA GLY A 2 -21.10 -9.69 11.78
C GLY A 2 -21.12 -8.75 10.58
N MET A 3 -19.97 -8.14 10.28
CA MET A 3 -19.78 -7.28 9.11
C MET A 3 -19.60 -8.12 7.84
N ASN A 4 -20.60 -8.93 7.52
CA ASN A 4 -20.63 -9.89 6.41
C ASN A 4 -21.40 -9.33 5.20
N LEU A 5 -21.73 -10.21 4.24
CA LEU A 5 -22.53 -9.84 3.06
C LEU A 5 -23.83 -9.07 3.42
N PHE A 6 -24.48 -9.43 4.55
CA PHE A 6 -25.69 -8.71 5.00
C PHE A 6 -25.36 -7.26 5.36
N TYR A 7 -24.25 -7.02 6.05
CA TYR A 7 -23.77 -5.67 6.35
C TYR A 7 -23.51 -4.86 5.08
N LYS A 8 -22.85 -5.48 4.07
CA LYS A 8 -22.65 -4.82 2.77
C LYS A 8 -23.96 -4.43 2.11
N LEU A 9 -24.89 -5.39 1.99
CA LEU A 9 -26.19 -5.12 1.39
C LEU A 9 -26.96 -4.04 2.14
N TRP A 10 -26.83 -4.00 3.46
CA TRP A 10 -27.43 -2.99 4.32
C TRP A 10 -26.83 -1.61 4.08
N MET A 11 -25.51 -1.49 4.07
CA MET A 11 -24.82 -0.23 3.80
C MET A 11 -25.04 0.26 2.38
N ASP A 12 -25.03 -0.64 1.39
CA ASP A 12 -25.34 -0.31 0.00
C ASP A 12 -26.79 0.18 -0.16
N ALA A 13 -27.72 -0.36 0.62
CA ALA A 13 -29.11 0.12 0.63
C ALA A 13 -29.25 1.52 1.26
N ILE A 14 -28.57 1.78 2.39
CA ILE A 14 -28.50 3.11 3.00
C ILE A 14 -27.92 4.12 2.01
N ASN A 15 -26.83 3.75 1.32
CA ASN A 15 -26.14 4.59 0.35
C ASN A 15 -26.82 4.63 -1.03
N LYS A 16 -28.00 3.97 -1.18
CA LYS A 16 -28.78 3.89 -2.43
C LYS A 16 -28.02 3.25 -3.60
N LYS A 17 -27.07 2.37 -3.32
CA LYS A 17 -26.31 1.62 -4.33
C LYS A 17 -27.02 0.36 -4.81
N ASN A 18 -28.07 -0.10 -4.11
CA ASN A 18 -28.93 -1.22 -4.47
C ASN A 18 -30.40 -0.88 -4.31
N ASN A 19 -31.30 -1.80 -4.71
CA ASN A 19 -32.74 -1.62 -4.65
C ASN A 19 -33.39 -2.11 -3.35
N TYR A 20 -32.61 -2.54 -2.36
CA TYR A 20 -33.15 -3.00 -1.09
C TYR A 20 -33.62 -1.80 -0.25
N LYS A 21 -34.61 -2.05 0.57
CA LYS A 21 -35.11 -1.10 1.60
C LYS A 21 -34.65 -1.61 2.95
N THR A 22 -33.99 -0.75 3.69
CA THR A 22 -33.58 -1.04 5.07
C THR A 22 -34.75 -0.82 5.99
N PHE A 23 -34.94 -1.75 6.92
CA PHE A 23 -35.93 -1.61 8.00
C PHE A 23 -35.27 -2.06 9.30
N GLU A 24 -35.19 -1.15 10.25
CA GLU A 24 -34.58 -1.36 11.55
C GLU A 24 -35.63 -1.26 12.65
N ILE A 25 -35.65 -2.23 13.58
CA ILE A 25 -36.51 -2.22 14.76
C ILE A 25 -35.62 -2.16 15.99
N HIS A 26 -35.43 -0.98 16.52
CA HIS A 26 -34.75 -0.80 17.79
C HIS A 26 -35.65 -1.31 18.96
N TRP A 27 -35.04 -1.86 20.01
CA TRP A 27 -35.76 -2.46 21.14
C TRP A 27 -36.78 -1.52 21.76
N SER A 28 -36.45 -0.21 21.83
CA SER A 28 -37.36 0.80 22.40
C SER A 28 -38.65 1.03 21.60
N MET A 29 -38.72 0.54 20.35
CA MET A 29 -39.95 0.60 19.52
C MET A 29 -40.89 -0.55 19.81
N VAL A 30 -40.48 -1.53 20.59
CA VAL A 30 -41.28 -2.71 20.91
C VAL A 30 -42.06 -2.47 22.19
N PRO A 31 -43.39 -2.52 22.17
CA PRO A 31 -44.21 -2.31 23.37
C PRO A 31 -43.82 -3.25 24.51
N GLY A 32 -43.70 -2.70 25.71
CA GLY A 32 -43.35 -3.44 26.92
C GLY A 32 -41.82 -3.60 27.16
N ARG A 33 -40.99 -3.00 26.32
CA ARG A 33 -39.53 -2.93 26.50
C ARG A 33 -39.18 -1.51 26.95
N ASP A 34 -38.93 -1.35 28.24
CA ASP A 34 -38.46 -0.11 28.87
C ASP A 34 -37.02 -0.23 29.39
N GLU A 35 -36.51 0.79 30.06
CA GLU A 35 -35.17 0.76 30.64
C GLU A 35 -35.00 -0.34 31.70
N ALA A 36 -36.07 -0.66 32.44
CA ALA A 36 -36.02 -1.74 33.44
C ALA A 36 -35.82 -3.11 32.72
N TRP A 37 -36.55 -3.32 31.61
CA TRP A 37 -36.35 -4.49 30.76
C TRP A 37 -34.94 -4.54 30.17
N LYS A 38 -34.38 -3.40 29.74
CA LYS A 38 -33.01 -3.30 29.24
C LYS A 38 -31.98 -3.75 30.29
N GLU A 39 -32.09 -3.18 31.50
CA GLU A 39 -31.19 -3.53 32.61
C GLU A 39 -31.29 -5.00 33.00
N GLU A 40 -32.49 -5.55 33.04
CA GLU A 40 -32.71 -6.97 33.30
C GLU A 40 -32.13 -7.86 32.21
N THR A 41 -32.30 -7.50 30.94
CA THR A 41 -31.76 -8.25 29.79
C THR A 41 -30.24 -8.21 29.79
N ILE A 42 -29.61 -7.05 30.08
CA ILE A 42 -28.16 -6.93 30.19
C ILE A 42 -27.62 -7.79 31.35
N ARG A 43 -28.29 -7.84 32.51
CA ARG A 43 -27.90 -8.70 33.62
C ARG A 43 -27.97 -10.19 33.30
N ASN A 44 -28.97 -10.58 32.51
CA ASN A 44 -29.19 -11.98 32.14
C ASN A 44 -28.32 -12.44 30.95
N THR A 45 -27.73 -11.51 30.18
CA THR A 45 -26.91 -11.79 28.99
C THR A 45 -25.56 -11.12 29.12
N SER A 46 -25.36 -10.04 28.43
CA SER A 46 -24.23 -9.10 28.55
C SER A 46 -24.58 -7.83 27.80
N GLU A 47 -23.94 -6.70 28.19
CA GLU A 47 -24.10 -5.44 27.48
C GLU A 47 -23.79 -5.57 25.99
N ARG A 48 -22.75 -6.32 25.65
CA ARG A 48 -22.38 -6.60 24.26
C ARG A 48 -23.46 -7.34 23.49
N GLN A 49 -23.99 -8.43 24.08
CA GLN A 49 -25.06 -9.20 23.43
C GLN A 49 -26.32 -8.36 23.29
N PHE A 50 -26.62 -7.52 24.27
CA PHE A 50 -27.71 -6.57 24.20
C PHE A 50 -27.58 -5.60 23.04
N ARG A 51 -26.41 -4.98 22.88
CA ARG A 51 -26.12 -4.07 21.76
C ARG A 51 -26.23 -4.77 20.40
N GLN A 52 -25.74 -5.98 20.29
CA GLN A 52 -25.78 -6.76 19.05
C GLN A 52 -27.18 -7.22 18.65
N GLU A 53 -28.01 -7.63 19.60
CA GLU A 53 -29.31 -8.26 19.31
C GLU A 53 -30.48 -7.27 19.39
N PHE A 54 -30.40 -6.25 20.23
CA PHE A 54 -31.49 -5.37 20.54
C PHE A 54 -31.26 -3.90 20.15
N GLU A 55 -29.99 -3.42 20.18
CA GLU A 55 -29.64 -2.11 19.66
C GLU A 55 -29.24 -2.18 18.17
N THR A 56 -29.39 -3.37 17.56
CA THR A 56 -29.14 -3.61 16.11
C THR A 56 -27.74 -3.24 15.63
N GLU A 57 -26.79 -3.11 16.55
CA GLU A 57 -25.42 -2.78 16.19
C GLU A 57 -24.72 -3.94 15.46
N PHE A 58 -24.05 -3.64 14.36
CA PHE A 58 -23.14 -4.57 13.71
C PHE A 58 -21.83 -4.60 14.50
N LEU A 59 -21.78 -5.38 15.55
CA LEU A 59 -20.57 -5.59 16.32
C LEU A 59 -19.76 -6.67 15.61
N GLY A 60 -18.55 -6.35 15.17
CA GLY A 60 -17.59 -7.35 14.73
C GLY A 60 -17.34 -8.40 15.84
N SER A 61 -16.73 -9.55 15.50
CA SER A 61 -16.32 -10.54 16.50
C SER A 61 -15.47 -9.88 17.60
N SER A 62 -15.63 -10.29 18.87
CA SER A 62 -14.86 -9.74 20.00
C SER A 62 -13.37 -10.02 19.89
N ASN A 63 -13.02 -11.00 19.09
CA ASN A 63 -11.68 -11.55 19.03
C ASN A 63 -10.97 -11.23 17.71
N THR A 64 -11.53 -10.32 16.89
CA THR A 64 -10.88 -9.89 15.66
C THR A 64 -9.60 -9.11 15.95
N LEU A 65 -8.63 -9.19 15.04
CA LEU A 65 -7.37 -8.47 15.13
C LEU A 65 -7.61 -6.96 15.30
N ILE A 66 -8.48 -6.41 14.47
CA ILE A 66 -8.88 -5.01 14.50
C ILE A 66 -10.16 -4.87 15.33
N SER A 67 -10.23 -3.85 16.15
CA SER A 67 -11.42 -3.61 16.99
C SER A 67 -12.65 -3.37 16.16
N GLY A 68 -13.81 -3.86 16.64
CA GLY A 68 -15.10 -3.67 15.95
C GLY A 68 -15.43 -2.20 15.70
N TYR A 69 -15.08 -1.31 16.63
CA TYR A 69 -15.21 0.13 16.45
C TYR A 69 -14.40 0.63 15.26
N LYS A 70 -13.14 0.22 15.15
CA LYS A 70 -12.29 0.64 14.03
C LYS A 70 -12.78 0.09 12.70
N LEU A 71 -13.18 -1.18 12.67
CA LEU A 71 -13.76 -1.79 11.46
C LEU A 71 -14.98 -1.01 10.94
N GLN A 72 -15.82 -0.46 11.81
CA GLN A 72 -16.97 0.37 11.41
C GLN A 72 -16.56 1.71 10.77
N THR A 73 -15.37 2.22 11.07
CA THR A 73 -14.87 3.49 10.53
C THR A 73 -14.09 3.33 9.22
N ILE A 74 -13.77 2.11 8.81
CA ILE A 74 -13.09 1.85 7.53
C ILE A 74 -14.06 2.15 6.39
N VAL A 75 -13.66 3.06 5.51
CA VAL A 75 -14.42 3.41 4.30
C VAL A 75 -13.84 2.65 3.13
N TYR A 76 -14.58 1.64 2.66
CA TYR A 76 -14.25 0.94 1.43
C TYR A 76 -14.93 1.61 0.23
N ARG A 77 -14.35 1.40 -0.94
CA ARG A 77 -14.83 1.98 -2.20
C ARG A 77 -14.78 0.96 -3.34
N ASP A 78 -15.52 1.24 -4.40
CA ASP A 78 -15.47 0.40 -5.59
C ASP A 78 -14.13 0.65 -6.34
N PRO A 79 -13.52 -0.38 -6.94
CA PRO A 79 -12.31 -0.21 -7.73
C PRO A 79 -12.60 0.61 -9.01
N ILE A 80 -11.62 1.42 -9.44
CA ILE A 80 -11.70 2.13 -10.73
C ILE A 80 -11.55 1.16 -11.91
N ILE A 81 -10.76 0.09 -11.72
CA ILE A 81 -10.53 -0.95 -12.73
C ILE A 81 -10.55 -2.30 -12.03
N THR A 82 -11.23 -3.26 -12.66
CA THR A 82 -11.19 -4.68 -12.26
C THR A 82 -10.86 -5.51 -13.49
N HIS A 83 -9.82 -6.32 -13.40
CA HIS A 83 -9.40 -7.22 -14.48
C HIS A 83 -8.72 -8.48 -13.90
N ASP A 84 -9.27 -9.65 -14.21
CA ASP A 84 -8.70 -10.97 -13.87
C ASP A 84 -8.22 -11.10 -12.40
N GLY A 85 -9.03 -10.64 -11.46
CA GLY A 85 -8.71 -10.68 -10.02
C GLY A 85 -7.92 -9.47 -9.50
N LEU A 86 -7.38 -8.64 -10.39
CA LEU A 86 -6.74 -7.38 -10.01
C LEU A 86 -7.80 -6.28 -9.87
N ARG A 87 -7.81 -5.60 -8.74
CA ARG A 87 -8.68 -4.47 -8.43
C ARG A 87 -7.81 -3.24 -8.13
N ILE A 88 -7.97 -2.19 -8.92
CA ILE A 88 -7.22 -0.95 -8.83
C ILE A 88 -8.12 0.13 -8.25
N TYR A 89 -7.69 0.76 -7.18
CA TYR A 89 -8.40 1.84 -6.47
C TYR A 89 -7.77 3.21 -6.71
N GLU A 90 -6.45 3.25 -6.95
CA GLU A 90 -5.70 4.45 -7.29
C GLU A 90 -4.70 4.13 -8.40
N GLN A 91 -4.62 5.02 -9.39
CA GLN A 91 -3.58 4.92 -10.42
C GLN A 91 -2.21 5.26 -9.82
N PRO A 92 -1.12 4.70 -10.37
CA PRO A 92 0.22 5.05 -9.92
C PRO A 92 0.50 6.54 -10.16
N VAL A 93 1.07 7.20 -9.16
CA VAL A 93 1.50 8.59 -9.25
C VAL A 93 2.88 8.65 -9.86
N LYS A 94 3.03 9.40 -10.97
CA LYS A 94 4.30 9.59 -11.68
C LYS A 94 4.63 11.06 -11.76
N GLU A 95 5.92 11.38 -11.69
CA GLU A 95 6.42 12.74 -11.86
C GLU A 95 5.92 13.36 -13.17
N GLY A 96 5.46 14.62 -13.08
CA GLY A 96 4.89 15.35 -14.21
C GLY A 96 3.49 14.94 -14.66
N VAL A 97 2.87 13.95 -13.99
CA VAL A 97 1.47 13.56 -14.23
C VAL A 97 0.59 14.10 -13.12
N ASN A 98 -0.48 14.82 -13.47
CA ASN A 98 -1.42 15.45 -12.51
C ASN A 98 -0.71 16.33 -11.46
N ASP A 99 0.29 17.12 -11.89
CA ASP A 99 1.10 18.01 -11.04
C ASP A 99 1.90 17.31 -9.93
N ALA A 100 2.10 15.99 -10.05
CA ALA A 100 2.94 15.25 -9.13
C ALA A 100 4.41 15.66 -9.26
N LYS A 101 5.06 15.98 -8.14
CA LYS A 101 6.44 16.47 -8.09
C LYS A 101 7.47 15.34 -8.14
N SER A 102 7.07 14.12 -7.87
CA SER A 102 7.94 12.93 -7.90
C SER A 102 7.11 11.66 -8.08
N ASP A 103 7.77 10.60 -8.50
CA ASP A 103 7.19 9.25 -8.51
C ASP A 103 6.90 8.80 -7.08
N HIS A 104 5.74 8.17 -6.87
CA HIS A 104 5.44 7.53 -5.60
C HIS A 104 6.13 6.18 -5.49
N LEU A 105 6.48 5.81 -4.26
CA LEU A 105 6.99 4.49 -3.90
C LEU A 105 5.87 3.54 -3.53
N TYR A 106 5.97 2.32 -4.04
CA TYR A 106 4.98 1.27 -3.77
C TYR A 106 5.65 0.02 -3.26
N CYS A 107 4.89 -0.75 -2.45
CA CYS A 107 5.31 -2.08 -2.08
C CYS A 107 4.19 -3.09 -2.35
N ILE A 108 4.57 -4.29 -2.80
CA ILE A 108 3.67 -5.42 -3.05
C ILE A 108 4.00 -6.53 -2.07
N CYS A 109 3.02 -6.88 -1.25
CA CYS A 109 3.12 -7.98 -0.30
C CYS A 109 2.29 -9.15 -0.80
N VAL A 110 2.94 -10.28 -1.08
CA VAL A 110 2.38 -11.43 -1.79
C VAL A 110 2.21 -12.60 -0.83
N ASP A 111 1.01 -13.15 -0.77
CA ASP A 111 0.68 -14.43 -0.16
C ASP A 111 0.42 -15.46 -1.26
N VAL A 112 1.15 -16.58 -1.23
CA VAL A 112 1.11 -17.60 -2.27
C VAL A 112 0.41 -18.86 -1.77
N SER A 113 -0.72 -19.20 -2.40
CA SER A 113 -1.45 -20.43 -2.08
C SER A 113 -0.76 -21.69 -2.62
N GLU A 114 -1.14 -22.83 -2.07
CA GLU A 114 -0.68 -24.16 -2.56
C GLU A 114 -1.30 -24.56 -3.91
N GLY A 115 -2.23 -23.78 -4.46
CA GLY A 115 -2.88 -24.08 -5.75
C GLY A 115 -3.89 -25.22 -5.71
N LYS A 116 -4.41 -25.57 -4.54
CA LYS A 116 -5.38 -26.68 -4.34
C LYS A 116 -6.86 -26.24 -4.41
N ASN A 117 -7.18 -25.11 -5.01
CA ASN A 117 -8.52 -24.53 -5.15
C ASN A 117 -9.25 -24.21 -3.83
N LEU A 118 -8.58 -24.21 -2.70
CA LEU A 118 -9.15 -23.88 -1.39
C LEU A 118 -8.71 -22.51 -0.91
N ASP A 119 -7.44 -22.13 -1.15
CA ASP A 119 -6.88 -20.83 -0.77
C ASP A 119 -6.53 -20.04 -2.03
N CYS A 120 -6.65 -18.72 -1.96
CA CYS A 120 -6.32 -17.83 -3.07
C CYS A 120 -4.85 -17.43 -3.03
N SER A 121 -4.21 -17.31 -4.21
CA SER A 121 -3.00 -16.51 -4.32
C SER A 121 -3.39 -15.04 -4.35
N ALA A 122 -2.84 -14.24 -3.46
CA ALA A 122 -3.24 -12.86 -3.26
C ALA A 122 -2.04 -11.92 -3.11
N PHE A 123 -2.23 -10.65 -3.43
CA PHE A 123 -1.28 -9.61 -3.05
C PHE A 123 -1.97 -8.27 -2.78
N GLN A 124 -1.28 -7.45 -2.01
CA GLN A 124 -1.64 -6.08 -1.70
C GLN A 124 -0.62 -5.13 -2.30
N VAL A 125 -1.08 -4.09 -2.98
CA VAL A 125 -0.24 -2.97 -3.43
C VAL A 125 -0.49 -1.79 -2.51
N ILE A 126 0.58 -1.31 -1.88
CA ILE A 126 0.51 -0.26 -0.86
C ILE A 126 1.42 0.88 -1.27
N ASP A 127 0.87 2.08 -1.33
CA ASP A 127 1.61 3.33 -1.45
C ASP A 127 2.30 3.63 -0.12
N ILE A 128 3.63 3.73 -0.15
CA ILE A 128 4.48 3.93 1.03
C ILE A 128 5.20 5.28 1.03
N SER A 129 4.87 6.16 0.11
CA SER A 129 5.52 7.48 -0.03
C SER A 129 5.22 8.39 1.15
N GLU A 130 4.00 8.33 1.67
CA GLU A 130 3.50 9.20 2.73
C GLU A 130 2.74 8.43 3.80
N THR A 131 2.59 9.04 4.97
CA THR A 131 1.74 8.49 6.03
C THR A 131 0.45 9.33 6.10
N PRO A 132 -0.73 8.72 6.10
CA PRO A 132 -1.01 7.27 6.14
C PRO A 132 -0.64 6.55 4.85
N TYR A 133 -0.06 5.35 4.99
CA TYR A 133 0.09 4.41 3.88
C TYR A 133 -1.28 4.06 3.30
N ARG A 134 -1.36 3.79 2.00
CA ARG A 134 -2.65 3.56 1.33
C ARG A 134 -2.64 2.27 0.53
N GLN A 135 -3.64 1.44 0.74
CA GLN A 135 -3.94 0.35 -0.18
C GLN A 135 -4.43 0.95 -1.50
N VAL A 136 -3.69 0.73 -2.59
CA VAL A 136 -4.01 1.30 -3.92
C VAL A 136 -4.48 0.25 -4.91
N ALA A 137 -4.12 -1.02 -4.71
CA ALA A 137 -4.65 -2.14 -5.46
C ALA A 137 -4.61 -3.42 -4.62
N SER A 138 -5.43 -4.39 -4.99
CA SER A 138 -5.46 -5.74 -4.46
C SER A 138 -5.61 -6.76 -5.59
N TYR A 139 -5.10 -7.95 -5.37
CA TYR A 139 -5.28 -9.08 -6.27
C TYR A 139 -5.68 -10.31 -5.47
N SER A 140 -6.60 -11.09 -6.00
CA SER A 140 -6.97 -12.38 -5.42
C SER A 140 -7.47 -13.32 -6.52
N SER A 141 -6.96 -14.55 -6.55
CA SER A 141 -7.39 -15.58 -7.48
C SER A 141 -7.20 -16.98 -6.90
N SER A 142 -8.25 -17.79 -6.93
CA SER A 142 -8.20 -19.22 -6.56
C SER A 142 -7.79 -20.12 -7.72
N SER A 143 -7.76 -19.60 -8.96
CA SER A 143 -7.52 -20.38 -10.18
C SER A 143 -6.14 -20.16 -10.79
N ILE A 144 -5.40 -19.13 -10.35
CA ILE A 144 -4.07 -18.86 -10.89
C ILE A 144 -3.06 -19.93 -10.46
N THR A 145 -2.27 -20.39 -11.42
CA THR A 145 -1.21 -21.34 -11.12
C THR A 145 0.05 -20.63 -10.61
N PRO A 146 0.85 -21.26 -9.74
CA PRO A 146 2.12 -20.71 -9.28
C PRO A 146 3.11 -20.35 -10.39
N ILE A 147 2.96 -20.96 -11.57
CA ILE A 147 3.80 -20.68 -12.76
C ILE A 147 3.41 -19.35 -13.42
N LEU A 148 2.13 -19.02 -13.45
CA LEU A 148 1.63 -17.79 -14.07
C LEU A 148 1.61 -16.59 -13.11
N PHE A 149 1.54 -16.87 -11.82
CA PHE A 149 1.42 -15.83 -10.81
C PHE A 149 2.60 -14.82 -10.80
N PRO A 150 3.88 -15.22 -11.01
CA PRO A 150 4.99 -14.28 -11.14
C PRO A 150 4.78 -13.23 -12.23
N THR A 151 4.17 -13.61 -13.37
CA THR A 151 3.88 -12.66 -14.45
C THR A 151 2.88 -11.58 -14.01
N VAL A 152 1.85 -11.96 -13.26
CA VAL A 152 0.85 -11.01 -12.74
C VAL A 152 1.48 -10.05 -11.73
N ILE A 153 2.29 -10.58 -10.81
CA ILE A 153 3.02 -9.78 -9.82
C ILE A 153 3.98 -8.80 -10.51
N TYR A 154 4.76 -9.29 -11.48
CA TYR A 154 5.71 -8.48 -12.26
C TYR A 154 5.00 -7.33 -12.98
N ASN A 155 3.90 -7.62 -13.69
CA ASN A 155 3.14 -6.59 -14.40
C ASN A 155 2.56 -5.54 -13.45
N ALA A 156 2.04 -5.95 -12.31
CA ALA A 156 1.56 -5.04 -11.28
C ALA A 156 2.70 -4.17 -10.72
N ALA A 157 3.86 -4.76 -10.44
CA ALA A 157 5.02 -4.03 -9.93
C ALA A 157 5.56 -3.01 -10.94
N ARG A 158 5.66 -3.37 -12.22
CA ARG A 158 6.03 -2.45 -13.30
C ARG A 158 5.03 -1.32 -13.46
N MET A 159 3.74 -1.60 -13.30
CA MET A 159 2.68 -0.58 -13.34
C MET A 159 2.88 0.44 -12.22
N TYR A 160 3.18 -0.03 -11.01
CA TYR A 160 3.34 0.80 -9.81
C TYR A 160 4.82 1.20 -9.58
N ASN A 161 5.44 1.85 -10.58
CA ASN A 161 6.77 2.49 -10.52
C ASN A 161 7.88 1.55 -10.05
N ASP A 162 7.90 0.33 -10.56
CA ASP A 162 8.83 -0.71 -10.13
C ASP A 162 8.77 -0.99 -8.61
N ALA A 163 7.55 -1.24 -8.13
CA ALA A 163 7.25 -1.45 -6.71
C ALA A 163 8.15 -2.50 -6.05
N TYR A 164 8.52 -2.28 -4.79
CA TYR A 164 9.22 -3.29 -4.01
C TYR A 164 8.32 -4.51 -3.76
N ILE A 165 8.82 -5.71 -3.98
CA ILE A 165 8.06 -6.95 -3.81
C ILE A 165 8.59 -7.76 -2.63
N LEU A 166 7.70 -8.24 -1.76
CA LEU A 166 7.99 -9.28 -0.78
C LEU A 166 7.02 -10.45 -0.96
N VAL A 167 7.56 -11.63 -1.25
CA VAL A 167 6.79 -12.86 -1.46
C VAL A 167 6.89 -13.74 -0.23
N GLU A 168 5.76 -14.29 0.25
CA GLU A 168 5.76 -15.40 1.19
C GLU A 168 6.16 -16.70 0.47
N ILE A 169 7.10 -17.44 1.06
CA ILE A 169 7.71 -18.62 0.41
C ILE A 169 7.45 -19.95 1.14
N ASN A 170 6.52 -20.00 2.09
CA ASN A 170 6.25 -21.23 2.85
C ASN A 170 5.76 -22.37 1.94
N ASN A 171 4.82 -22.04 1.07
CA ASN A 171 4.14 -23.01 0.23
C ASN A 171 4.80 -23.14 -1.15
N ASN A 172 5.24 -22.02 -1.73
CA ASN A 172 5.72 -21.99 -3.11
C ASN A 172 6.88 -21.00 -3.31
N PRO A 173 8.12 -21.37 -2.97
CA PRO A 173 9.29 -20.52 -3.16
C PRO A 173 9.56 -20.21 -4.66
N GLN A 174 9.06 -21.05 -5.57
CA GLN A 174 9.24 -20.88 -7.03
C GLN A 174 8.75 -19.52 -7.54
N VAL A 175 7.73 -18.93 -6.90
CA VAL A 175 7.22 -17.60 -7.30
C VAL A 175 8.30 -16.52 -7.10
N ALA A 176 8.99 -16.53 -5.96
CA ALA A 176 10.08 -15.60 -5.69
C ALA A 176 11.32 -15.90 -6.57
N ASP A 177 11.63 -17.18 -6.77
CA ASP A 177 12.75 -17.60 -7.62
C ASP A 177 12.52 -17.18 -9.08
N SER A 178 11.32 -17.32 -9.61
CA SER A 178 10.96 -16.90 -10.97
C SER A 178 11.04 -15.38 -11.14
N LEU A 179 10.54 -14.61 -10.17
CA LEU A 179 10.68 -13.14 -10.20
C LEU A 179 12.15 -12.72 -10.22
N HIS A 180 13.02 -13.44 -9.52
CA HIS A 180 14.44 -13.13 -9.48
C HIS A 180 15.20 -13.63 -10.72
N ALA A 181 14.99 -14.88 -11.13
CA ALA A 181 15.80 -15.53 -12.15
C ALA A 181 15.26 -15.35 -13.56
N ASP A 182 13.93 -15.43 -13.75
CA ASP A 182 13.31 -15.36 -15.07
C ASP A 182 12.97 -13.92 -15.47
N PHE A 183 12.52 -13.11 -14.51
CA PHE A 183 12.17 -11.71 -14.74
C PHE A 183 13.28 -10.72 -14.39
N GLU A 184 14.37 -11.17 -13.75
CA GLU A 184 15.49 -10.35 -13.30
C GLU A 184 15.04 -9.10 -12.52
N TYR A 185 13.97 -9.28 -11.69
CA TYR A 185 13.35 -8.15 -11.01
C TYR A 185 14.22 -7.66 -9.85
N GLU A 186 14.72 -6.43 -9.95
CA GLU A 186 15.71 -5.87 -9.01
C GLU A 186 15.13 -5.51 -7.65
N ASN A 187 13.89 -4.99 -7.60
CA ASN A 187 13.24 -4.53 -6.36
C ASN A 187 12.56 -5.68 -5.59
N LEU A 188 13.08 -6.90 -5.71
CA LEU A 188 12.65 -8.04 -4.91
C LEU A 188 13.35 -8.03 -3.57
N TRP A 189 12.59 -7.93 -2.48
CA TRP A 189 13.15 -7.93 -1.15
C TRP A 189 13.68 -9.28 -0.73
N LYS A 190 14.86 -9.22 -0.13
CA LYS A 190 15.63 -10.36 0.39
C LYS A 190 15.51 -10.39 1.90
N VAL A 191 15.48 -11.59 2.47
CA VAL A 191 15.34 -11.80 3.90
C VAL A 191 16.53 -12.60 4.42
N TYR A 192 17.17 -12.09 5.48
CA TYR A 192 18.20 -12.82 6.19
C TYR A 192 17.57 -13.84 7.16
N THR A 193 17.98 -15.10 7.08
CA THR A 193 17.45 -16.22 7.87
C THR A 193 18.51 -16.93 8.71
N GLY A 194 19.54 -16.22 9.15
CA GLY A 194 20.62 -16.83 9.93
C GLY A 194 20.17 -17.47 11.24
N ASN A 195 20.74 -18.61 11.61
CA ASN A 195 20.35 -19.47 12.75
C ASN A 195 20.32 -18.81 14.15
N LYS A 196 20.83 -17.59 14.30
CA LYS A 196 20.98 -16.90 15.61
C LYS A 196 20.25 -15.55 15.69
N LYS A 197 19.67 -15.08 14.61
CA LYS A 197 18.96 -13.78 14.58
C LYS A 197 17.57 -13.95 13.99
N PRO A 198 16.58 -13.12 14.41
CA PRO A 198 15.28 -13.07 13.76
C PRO A 198 15.41 -12.75 12.28
N GLN A 199 14.44 -13.16 11.49
CA GLN A 199 14.38 -12.78 10.08
C GLN A 199 14.37 -11.25 9.94
N GLN A 200 15.15 -10.71 9.02
CA GLN A 200 15.29 -9.27 8.76
C GLN A 200 15.41 -9.02 7.27
N LEU A 201 14.81 -7.93 6.79
CA LEU A 201 15.05 -7.45 5.42
C LEU A 201 16.53 -7.11 5.24
N SER A 202 17.08 -7.44 4.08
CA SER A 202 18.48 -7.23 3.73
C SER A 202 18.63 -6.62 2.33
N ALA A 203 19.51 -5.66 2.20
CA ALA A 203 19.87 -5.06 0.92
C ALA A 203 20.94 -5.85 0.15
N GLY A 204 21.66 -6.76 0.81
CA GLY A 204 22.87 -7.40 0.26
C GLY A 204 22.71 -8.88 -0.06
N PHE A 205 23.80 -9.46 -0.61
CA PHE A 205 23.95 -10.89 -0.83
C PHE A 205 24.97 -11.42 0.19
N ALA A 206 24.52 -12.05 1.25
CA ALA A 206 25.36 -12.71 2.24
C ALA A 206 24.89 -14.15 2.48
N ARG A 207 25.69 -14.96 3.17
CA ARG A 207 25.28 -16.31 3.57
C ARG A 207 24.03 -16.23 4.47
N GLY A 208 23.00 -17.03 4.16
CA GLY A 208 21.75 -17.06 4.90
C GLY A 208 20.70 -16.04 4.44
N ILE A 209 20.90 -15.44 3.26
CA ILE A 209 19.87 -14.63 2.59
C ILE A 209 19.08 -15.52 1.64
N GLN A 210 17.76 -15.36 1.65
CA GLN A 210 16.82 -15.99 0.74
C GLN A 210 15.94 -14.93 0.08
N MET A 211 15.42 -15.26 -1.10
CA MET A 211 14.40 -14.45 -1.76
C MET A 211 13.06 -14.72 -1.10
N GLY A 212 12.40 -13.65 -0.62
CA GLY A 212 11.11 -13.76 0.04
C GLY A 212 11.18 -14.09 1.53
N LEU A 213 10.00 -14.08 2.17
CA LEU A 213 9.78 -14.19 3.60
C LEU A 213 9.25 -15.57 3.95
N LYS A 214 9.87 -16.22 4.93
CA LYS A 214 9.29 -17.41 5.54
C LYS A 214 8.36 -17.02 6.68
N MET A 215 7.06 -17.24 6.52
CA MET A 215 6.07 -16.95 7.57
C MET A 215 6.23 -17.92 8.73
N SER A 216 6.89 -17.46 9.77
CA SER A 216 7.00 -18.17 11.05
C SER A 216 5.96 -17.64 12.03
N PRO A 217 5.63 -18.37 13.12
CA PRO A 217 4.74 -17.87 14.15
C PRO A 217 5.17 -16.52 14.73
N GLN A 218 6.48 -16.29 14.85
CA GLN A 218 7.04 -15.03 15.33
C GLN A 218 6.83 -13.89 14.32
N VAL A 219 7.08 -14.14 13.03
CA VAL A 219 6.85 -13.16 11.95
C VAL A 219 5.38 -12.79 11.88
N LYS A 220 4.48 -13.78 11.90
CA LYS A 220 3.03 -13.56 11.92
C LYS A 220 2.59 -12.75 13.14
N ALA A 221 3.09 -13.05 14.33
CA ALA A 221 2.75 -12.32 15.54
C ALA A 221 3.19 -10.85 15.48
N ILE A 222 4.41 -10.58 14.99
CA ILE A 222 4.92 -9.21 14.79
C ILE A 222 4.08 -8.50 13.74
N GLY A 223 3.83 -9.15 12.61
CA GLY A 223 3.02 -8.60 11.52
C GLY A 223 1.61 -8.24 11.96
N CYS A 224 0.91 -9.15 12.67
CA CYS A 224 -0.43 -8.89 13.22
C CYS A 224 -0.42 -7.73 14.23
N SER A 225 0.53 -7.73 15.17
CA SER A 225 0.61 -6.67 16.19
C SER A 225 0.83 -5.29 15.57
N ASN A 226 1.72 -5.21 14.57
CA ASN A 226 2.01 -3.93 13.92
C ASN A 226 0.90 -3.52 12.95
N LEU A 227 0.30 -4.47 12.20
CA LEU A 227 -0.87 -4.20 11.36
C LEU A 227 -2.01 -3.58 12.19
N LYS A 228 -2.28 -4.14 13.38
CA LYS A 228 -3.24 -3.56 14.31
C LYS A 228 -2.89 -2.10 14.64
N THR A 229 -1.64 -1.83 14.99
CA THR A 229 -1.16 -0.49 15.32
C THR A 229 -1.30 0.48 14.15
N LEU A 230 -1.02 0.02 12.92
CA LEU A 230 -1.13 0.84 11.71
C LEU A 230 -2.58 1.20 11.39
N ILE A 231 -3.50 0.23 11.44
CA ILE A 231 -4.91 0.46 11.13
C ILE A 231 -5.61 1.23 12.25
N GLU A 232 -5.43 0.85 13.51
CA GLU A 232 -6.08 1.53 14.63
C GLU A 232 -5.54 2.95 14.86
N GLY A 233 -4.29 3.19 14.48
CA GLY A 233 -3.64 4.51 14.55
C GLY A 233 -3.81 5.38 13.29
N ASP A 234 -4.69 5.03 12.36
CA ASP A 234 -4.93 5.74 11.09
C ASP A 234 -3.65 5.94 10.23
N LYS A 235 -2.69 5.01 10.36
CA LYS A 235 -1.44 5.03 9.60
C LYS A 235 -1.45 4.15 8.36
N LEU A 236 -2.48 3.32 8.20
CA LEU A 236 -2.74 2.51 7.01
C LEU A 236 -4.22 2.60 6.67
N SER A 237 -4.52 3.05 5.46
CA SER A 237 -5.87 3.11 4.90
C SER A 237 -6.13 1.88 4.05
N VAL A 238 -7.19 1.14 4.37
CA VAL A 238 -7.68 -0.01 3.60
C VAL A 238 -8.96 0.41 2.90
N CYS A 239 -9.05 0.16 1.58
CA CYS A 239 -10.18 0.60 0.77
C CYS A 239 -10.86 -0.53 -0.02
N ASP A 240 -10.25 -1.72 -0.12
CA ASP A 240 -10.83 -2.89 -0.76
C ASP A 240 -11.85 -3.57 0.13
N PHE A 241 -13.06 -3.80 -0.40
CA PHE A 241 -14.12 -4.46 0.35
C PHE A 241 -13.81 -5.92 0.71
N ASP A 242 -13.16 -6.68 -0.18
CA ASP A 242 -12.84 -8.08 0.11
C ASP A 242 -11.80 -8.18 1.22
N THR A 243 -10.75 -7.33 1.18
CA THR A 243 -9.79 -7.19 2.29
C THR A 243 -10.48 -6.78 3.60
N TYR A 244 -11.39 -5.81 3.53
CA TYR A 244 -12.20 -5.42 4.68
C TYR A 244 -13.03 -6.59 5.22
N SER A 245 -13.70 -7.35 4.34
CA SER A 245 -14.49 -8.50 4.72
C SER A 245 -13.66 -9.56 5.44
N GLU A 246 -12.46 -9.86 4.95
CA GLU A 246 -11.52 -10.77 5.63
C GLU A 246 -11.07 -10.23 6.99
N LEU A 247 -10.76 -8.93 7.12
CA LEU A 247 -10.44 -8.31 8.42
C LEU A 247 -11.55 -8.49 9.46
N THR A 248 -12.82 -8.53 9.04
CA THR A 248 -13.96 -8.73 9.96
C THR A 248 -14.07 -10.15 10.51
N THR A 249 -13.47 -11.11 9.81
CA THR A 249 -13.47 -12.54 10.16
C THR A 249 -12.11 -13.04 10.64
N PHE A 250 -11.08 -12.18 10.62
CA PHE A 250 -9.72 -12.51 11.05
C PHE A 250 -9.61 -12.42 12.57
N GLU A 251 -9.77 -13.55 13.24
CA GLU A 251 -9.94 -13.64 14.67
C GLU A 251 -8.82 -14.40 15.38
N GLN A 252 -8.68 -14.16 16.68
CA GLN A 252 -7.72 -14.85 17.51
C GLN A 252 -8.17 -16.31 17.72
N GLN A 253 -7.35 -17.23 17.25
CA GLN A 253 -7.51 -18.66 17.48
C GLN A 253 -6.27 -19.17 18.24
N LYS A 254 -6.44 -19.60 19.48
CA LYS A 254 -5.35 -20.03 20.37
C LYS A 254 -4.29 -18.92 20.53
N ASN A 255 -3.09 -19.13 19.99
CA ASN A 255 -1.95 -18.20 20.09
C ASN A 255 -1.67 -17.48 18.76
N SER A 256 -2.58 -17.49 17.81
CA SER A 256 -2.41 -16.87 16.49
C SER A 256 -3.71 -16.26 16.01
N PHE A 257 -3.65 -15.52 14.90
CA PHE A 257 -4.82 -15.02 14.20
C PHE A 257 -5.02 -15.82 12.91
N LYS A 258 -6.26 -16.13 12.59
CA LYS A 258 -6.69 -16.84 11.37
C LYS A 258 -8.11 -16.41 10.99
N ALA A 259 -8.49 -16.68 9.74
CA ALA A 259 -9.89 -16.58 9.35
C ALA A 259 -10.79 -17.47 10.21
N ALA A 260 -12.01 -17.02 10.49
CA ALA A 260 -13.07 -17.82 11.07
C ALA A 260 -13.40 -19.01 10.16
N ASP A 261 -14.01 -20.06 10.72
CA ASP A 261 -14.36 -21.27 9.96
C ASP A 261 -15.23 -20.92 8.74
N GLY A 262 -14.77 -21.33 7.56
CA GLY A 262 -15.42 -21.07 6.28
C GLY A 262 -15.16 -19.66 5.68
N ALA A 263 -14.27 -18.88 6.27
CA ALA A 263 -13.78 -17.61 5.73
C ALA A 263 -12.33 -17.75 5.22
N HIS A 264 -11.83 -16.75 4.51
CA HIS A 264 -10.49 -16.67 3.96
C HIS A 264 -9.70 -15.55 4.63
N ASP A 265 -8.37 -15.63 4.62
CA ASP A 265 -7.45 -14.61 5.16
C ASP A 265 -6.29 -14.26 4.21
N ASP A 266 -6.38 -14.66 2.93
CA ASP A 266 -5.31 -14.51 1.94
C ASP A 266 -4.93 -13.03 1.71
N LEU A 267 -5.93 -12.16 1.57
CA LEU A 267 -5.74 -10.71 1.41
C LEU A 267 -5.23 -10.07 2.71
N VAL A 268 -5.75 -10.49 3.86
CA VAL A 268 -5.26 -10.01 5.17
C VAL A 268 -3.84 -10.47 5.42
N MET A 269 -3.45 -11.67 4.97
CA MET A 269 -2.07 -12.13 5.09
C MET A 269 -1.10 -11.24 4.32
N GLY A 270 -1.47 -10.72 3.14
CA GLY A 270 -0.71 -9.68 2.46
C GLY A 270 -0.51 -8.42 3.33
N LEU A 271 -1.55 -7.97 4.05
CA LEU A 271 -1.42 -6.86 5.00
C LEU A 271 -0.58 -7.22 6.24
N VAL A 272 -0.65 -8.47 6.72
CA VAL A 272 0.20 -8.97 7.83
C VAL A 272 1.67 -8.95 7.44
N ILE A 273 1.99 -9.34 6.19
CA ILE A 273 3.34 -9.23 5.62
C ILE A 273 3.78 -7.76 5.62
N PHE A 274 2.94 -6.84 5.17
CA PHE A 274 3.22 -5.41 5.24
C PHE A 274 3.42 -4.92 6.68
N GLY A 275 2.59 -5.37 7.60
CA GLY A 275 2.75 -5.09 9.03
C GLY A 275 4.13 -5.49 9.55
N TRP A 276 4.67 -6.64 9.12
CA TRP A 276 6.03 -7.05 9.46
C TRP A 276 7.09 -6.20 8.74
N VAL A 277 6.93 -5.94 7.43
CA VAL A 277 7.85 -5.12 6.61
C VAL A 277 8.07 -3.75 7.22
N SER A 278 7.00 -3.07 7.63
CA SER A 278 7.06 -1.71 8.17
C SER A 278 7.79 -1.59 9.52
N THR A 279 8.06 -2.73 10.20
CA THR A 279 8.93 -2.75 11.39
C THR A 279 10.41 -2.78 11.03
N GLN A 280 10.77 -3.16 9.80
CA GLN A 280 12.14 -3.43 9.40
C GLN A 280 12.95 -2.16 9.19
N GLN A 281 14.20 -2.18 9.64
CA GLN A 281 15.09 -1.02 9.52
C GLN A 281 15.33 -0.62 8.07
N TYR A 282 15.56 -1.61 7.20
CA TYR A 282 15.78 -1.36 5.77
C TYR A 282 14.58 -0.69 5.07
N PHE A 283 13.34 -1.10 5.42
CA PHE A 283 12.13 -0.42 4.95
C PHE A 283 12.10 1.06 5.36
N LYS A 284 12.39 1.33 6.65
CA LYS A 284 12.41 2.71 7.17
C LYS A 284 13.48 3.56 6.50
N GLU A 285 14.61 2.97 6.13
CA GLU A 285 15.67 3.66 5.40
C GLU A 285 15.23 4.04 3.99
N ILE A 286 14.54 3.14 3.26
CA ILE A 286 13.99 3.41 1.93
C ILE A 286 13.00 4.57 2.00
N VAL A 287 11.99 4.48 2.87
CA VAL A 287 10.96 5.51 3.01
C VAL A 287 11.57 6.85 3.45
N ASN A 288 12.49 6.84 4.43
CA ASN A 288 13.15 8.07 4.89
C ASN A 288 14.06 8.70 3.82
N HIS A 289 14.70 7.90 2.99
CA HIS A 289 15.51 8.39 1.89
C HIS A 289 14.63 9.08 0.83
N ASP A 290 13.51 8.49 0.52
CA ASP A 290 12.55 9.06 -0.44
C ASP A 290 11.96 10.37 0.07
N ILE A 291 11.49 10.42 1.31
CA ILE A 291 11.00 11.65 1.94
C ILE A 291 12.05 12.76 1.90
N ARG A 292 13.32 12.45 2.20
CA ARG A 292 14.41 13.44 2.13
C ARG A 292 14.63 13.93 0.70
N LYS A 293 14.58 13.04 -0.28
CA LYS A 293 14.70 13.39 -1.70
C LYS A 293 13.57 14.31 -2.13
N GLN A 294 12.34 14.01 -1.73
CA GLN A 294 11.17 14.86 -2.02
C GLN A 294 11.30 16.25 -1.40
N ILE A 295 11.69 16.36 -0.13
CA ILE A 295 11.92 17.64 0.56
C ILE A 295 13.03 18.42 -0.15
N GLN A 296 14.10 17.77 -0.57
CA GLN A 296 15.19 18.43 -1.30
C GLN A 296 14.72 18.97 -2.65
N LEU A 297 13.93 18.20 -3.41
CA LEU A 297 13.35 18.65 -4.67
C LEU A 297 12.38 19.83 -4.47
N GLU A 298 11.54 19.78 -3.43
CA GLU A 298 10.67 20.92 -3.08
C GLU A 298 11.46 22.18 -2.75
N GLN A 299 12.54 22.05 -1.97
CA GLN A 299 13.40 23.19 -1.64
C GLN A 299 14.10 23.76 -2.89
N MET A 300 14.57 22.91 -3.79
CA MET A 300 15.17 23.34 -5.06
C MET A 300 14.12 24.08 -5.92
N ASN A 301 12.94 23.53 -6.09
CA ASN A 301 11.87 24.17 -6.86
C ASN A 301 11.44 25.51 -6.26
N GLN A 302 11.34 25.61 -4.92
CA GLN A 302 11.07 26.88 -4.24
C GLN A 302 12.21 27.89 -4.42
N MET A 303 13.46 27.46 -4.49
CA MET A 303 14.58 28.33 -4.80
C MET A 303 14.50 28.83 -6.25
N ASP A 304 14.18 27.95 -7.20
CA ASP A 304 14.05 28.31 -8.61
C ASP A 304 12.86 29.28 -8.84
N GLU A 305 11.73 29.07 -8.18
CA GLU A 305 10.58 30.00 -8.22
C GLU A 305 10.89 31.36 -7.57
N ASN A 306 11.78 31.42 -6.59
CA ASN A 306 12.17 32.63 -5.89
C ASN A 306 13.44 33.28 -6.46
N ILE A 307 14.09 32.70 -7.47
CA ILE A 307 15.11 33.39 -8.24
C ILE A 307 14.39 34.44 -9.06
N LEU A 308 14.25 35.63 -8.47
CA LEU A 308 14.00 36.83 -9.25
C LEU A 308 15.07 36.87 -10.35
N PRO A 309 14.70 37.04 -11.64
CA PRO A 309 15.69 37.24 -12.67
C PRO A 309 16.60 38.36 -12.14
N ALA A 310 17.87 38.03 -11.93
CA ALA A 310 18.85 39.00 -11.49
C ALA A 310 18.64 40.22 -12.41
N PRO A 311 18.40 41.41 -11.89
CA PRO A 311 18.33 42.58 -12.75
C PRO A 311 19.62 42.56 -13.56
N ILE A 312 19.48 42.42 -14.87
CA ILE A 312 20.62 42.55 -15.79
C ILE A 312 21.17 43.95 -15.44
N ILE A 313 22.22 43.96 -14.66
CA ILE A 313 22.97 45.19 -14.45
C ILE A 313 23.65 45.37 -15.81
N ASP A 314 23.01 46.16 -16.65
CA ASP A 314 23.64 46.68 -17.85
C ASP A 314 24.85 47.51 -17.37
N ASP A 315 26.03 46.97 -17.54
CA ASP A 315 27.29 47.63 -17.19
C ASP A 315 27.67 48.75 -18.19
N GLY A 316 26.74 49.02 -19.15
CA GLY A 316 26.94 50.00 -20.19
C GLY A 316 27.99 49.60 -21.25
N LEU A 317 28.43 48.33 -21.24
CA LEU A 317 29.25 47.77 -22.30
C LEU A 317 28.34 47.22 -23.39
N GLU A 318 28.60 47.57 -24.64
CA GLU A 318 27.89 46.99 -25.78
C GLU A 318 28.06 45.46 -25.77
N ASN A 319 26.94 44.75 -25.88
CA ASN A 319 26.95 43.30 -25.89
C ASN A 319 27.74 42.79 -27.12
N PRO A 320 28.87 42.10 -26.93
CA PRO A 320 29.70 41.65 -28.06
C PRO A 320 29.03 40.55 -28.90
N PHE A 321 27.81 40.10 -28.51
CA PHE A 321 27.10 39.05 -29.20
C PHE A 321 25.72 39.47 -29.63
N GLU A 322 25.37 39.32 -30.89
CA GLU A 322 23.98 39.41 -31.40
C GLU A 322 23.48 38.05 -31.86
N ILE A 323 22.21 37.75 -31.57
CA ILE A 323 21.56 36.55 -32.05
C ILE A 323 20.86 36.87 -33.37
N MET A 324 21.44 36.42 -34.48
CA MET A 324 20.82 36.48 -35.82
C MET A 324 20.46 35.06 -36.29
N GLY A 325 19.17 34.83 -36.52
CA GLY A 325 18.72 33.57 -37.14
C GLY A 325 18.97 32.31 -36.35
N GLY A 326 19.15 32.39 -35.00
CA GLY A 326 19.40 31.23 -34.12
C GLY A 326 20.87 30.98 -33.85
N ASP A 327 21.78 31.67 -34.50
CA ASP A 327 23.22 31.55 -34.24
C ASP A 327 23.75 32.77 -33.47
N ILE A 328 24.73 32.56 -32.60
CA ILE A 328 25.38 33.59 -31.81
C ILE A 328 26.58 34.10 -32.63
N TRP A 329 26.58 35.40 -32.97
CA TRP A 329 27.65 36.06 -33.71
C TRP A 329 28.36 37.07 -32.82
N GLU A 330 29.69 37.06 -32.87
CA GLU A 330 30.51 38.07 -32.20
C GLU A 330 30.52 39.36 -33.01
N VAL A 331 30.12 40.48 -32.43
CA VAL A 331 30.23 41.77 -33.07
C VAL A 331 31.70 42.20 -33.08
N ALA A 332 32.30 42.25 -34.25
CA ALA A 332 33.74 42.50 -34.43
C ALA A 332 34.11 43.92 -34.01
N ASN A 333 34.50 44.09 -32.74
CA ASN A 333 35.26 45.22 -32.25
C ASN A 333 36.63 44.71 -31.72
N GLY A 334 37.53 44.53 -32.65
CA GLY A 334 38.98 44.59 -32.49
C GLY A 334 39.64 43.86 -31.34
N GLY A 335 39.79 42.51 -31.46
CA GLY A 335 40.69 41.76 -30.57
C GLY A 335 40.70 40.29 -30.85
N ASP A 336 41.65 39.83 -31.66
CA ASP A 336 41.80 38.49 -32.23
C ASP A 336 42.06 37.30 -31.25
N THR A 337 41.84 37.45 -29.95
CA THR A 337 42.33 36.43 -28.98
C THR A 337 41.23 35.54 -28.38
N TYR A 338 39.97 35.88 -28.44
CA TYR A 338 38.92 35.08 -27.85
C TYR A 338 38.17 34.16 -28.86
N ALA A 339 38.12 34.58 -30.12
CA ALA A 339 37.44 33.82 -31.17
C ALA A 339 38.19 32.49 -31.51
N SER A 340 39.49 32.44 -31.33
CA SER A 340 40.28 31.22 -31.53
C SER A 340 40.02 30.15 -30.46
N PHE A 341 39.82 30.58 -29.23
CA PHE A 341 39.61 29.64 -28.09
C PHE A 341 38.22 28.98 -28.13
N ILE A 342 37.20 29.68 -28.62
CA ILE A 342 35.84 29.11 -28.75
C ILE A 342 35.76 28.18 -29.97
N ARG A 343 36.44 28.48 -31.09
CA ARG A 343 36.47 27.57 -32.26
C ARG A 343 37.14 26.26 -31.95
N GLU A 344 38.17 26.26 -31.12
CA GLU A 344 38.91 25.03 -30.74
C GLU A 344 38.07 24.11 -29.84
N ARG A 345 37.17 24.67 -29.03
CA ARG A 345 36.25 23.88 -28.18
C ARG A 345 35.02 23.33 -28.91
N LEU A 346 34.50 24.06 -29.89
CA LEU A 346 33.33 23.61 -30.67
C LEU A 346 33.66 22.53 -31.71
N ASN A 347 34.90 22.47 -32.16
CA ASN A 347 35.37 21.42 -33.06
C ASN A 347 35.77 20.09 -32.37
N ASN A 348 35.75 20.05 -31.03
CA ASN A 348 36.05 18.88 -30.20
C ASN A 348 34.84 18.35 -29.44
N LEU A 349 33.61 18.78 -29.79
CA LEU A 349 32.33 18.20 -29.42
C LEU A 349 31.64 17.54 -30.62
#